data_0802f3ceed63228cbfcae428c6c65526
#
_entry.id   0802f3ceed63228cbfcae428c6c65526
#
_cell.length_a   1.000
_cell.length_b   1.000
_cell.length_c   1.000
_cell.angle_alpha   90.00
_cell.angle_beta   90.00
_cell.angle_gamma   90.00
#
_symmetry.space_group_name_H-M   'P 1'
#
loop_
_entity.id
_entity.type
_entity.pdbx_description
1 polymer ?
#
loop_
_entity_poly.entity_id
_entity_poly.type
_entity_poly.pdbx_seq_one_letter_code
_entity_poly.pdbx_strand_id
1 'polypeptide(L)'
;MAKKEIEGGSGLQNAGLSEKLKALQAATDKIEKSFGKGSIMKLGDESVENVEVIPTGSIGLNAALGVGGYPRGRIIEIYGPESSGKTTLAIHAIAEAQKAGGIAAFIDAEHAFDRFYAAKLGVDIDIIFPDIRLELAVNFFLFFRGKIHTDPR
;
A
#
# COMPACT_ATOMS: atom_id res chain seq x y z
N MET A 1 34.76 5.71 -55.83
CA MET A 1 34.10 6.97 -55.41
C MET A 1 33.91 6.95 -53.92
N ALA A 2 34.36 7.97 -53.24
CA ALA A 2 34.67 8.02 -51.82
C ALA A 2 33.47 7.94 -50.89
N LYS A 3 33.58 7.06 -49.91
CA LYS A 3 32.69 6.97 -48.74
C LYS A 3 33.22 7.99 -47.73
N LYS A 4 32.51 9.09 -47.56
CA LYS A 4 32.86 10.16 -46.61
C LYS A 4 32.35 9.74 -45.23
N GLU A 5 33.26 9.37 -44.35
CA GLU A 5 33.03 9.15 -42.93
C GLU A 5 32.62 10.47 -42.28
N ILE A 6 31.47 10.47 -41.59
CA ILE A 6 31.06 11.54 -40.70
C ILE A 6 31.35 11.06 -39.28
N GLU A 7 32.61 11.07 -38.88
CA GLU A 7 33.01 11.05 -37.48
C GLU A 7 33.21 12.50 -37.03
N GLY A 8 32.40 12.93 -36.05
CA GLY A 8 32.62 14.23 -35.44
C GLY A 8 31.41 14.87 -34.78
N GLY A 9 30.67 14.16 -33.91
CA GLY A 9 29.55 14.77 -33.22
C GLY A 9 29.16 14.21 -31.81
N SER A 10 29.68 13.06 -31.42
CA SER A 10 29.25 12.39 -30.20
C SER A 10 30.02 12.82 -28.93
N GLY A 11 31.19 13.36 -29.02
CA GLY A 11 32.04 13.68 -27.86
C GLY A 11 31.62 14.92 -27.09
N LEU A 12 31.17 15.96 -27.77
CA LEU A 12 30.78 17.24 -27.16
C LEU A 12 29.37 17.16 -26.48
N GLN A 13 28.49 16.37 -27.03
CA GLN A 13 27.15 16.14 -26.42
C GLN A 13 27.26 15.31 -25.13
N ASN A 14 28.17 14.36 -25.05
CA ASN A 14 28.39 13.53 -23.87
C ASN A 14 29.07 14.30 -22.73
N ALA A 15 29.96 15.26 -22.98
CA ALA A 15 30.58 16.08 -21.95
C ALA A 15 29.54 17.00 -21.25
N GLY A 16 28.67 17.67 -22.02
CA GLY A 16 27.64 18.50 -21.47
C GLY A 16 26.54 17.73 -20.69
N LEU A 17 26.25 16.49 -21.10
CA LEU A 17 25.33 15.61 -20.38
C LEU A 17 25.94 15.16 -19.06
N SER A 18 27.21 14.82 -19.02
CA SER A 18 27.95 14.44 -17.81
C SER A 18 27.97 15.56 -16.77
N GLU A 19 28.19 16.81 -17.18
CA GLU A 19 28.15 17.97 -16.27
C GLU A 19 26.74 18.20 -15.70
N LYS A 20 25.72 18.09 -16.53
CA LYS A 20 24.32 18.21 -16.10
C LYS A 20 23.94 17.12 -15.09
N LEU A 21 24.38 15.88 -15.31
CA LEU A 21 24.13 14.78 -14.37
C LEU A 21 24.83 14.99 -13.02
N LYS A 22 26.07 15.51 -13.02
CA LYS A 22 26.79 15.87 -11.79
C LYS A 22 26.09 17.00 -11.03
N ALA A 23 25.65 18.04 -11.75
CA ALA A 23 24.89 19.13 -11.13
C ALA A 23 23.54 18.64 -10.54
N LEU A 24 22.85 17.75 -11.24
CA LEU A 24 21.61 17.14 -10.75
C LEU A 24 21.87 16.30 -9.48
N GLN A 25 22.92 15.50 -9.46
CA GLN A 25 23.28 14.70 -8.28
C GLN A 25 23.60 15.59 -7.08
N ALA A 26 24.38 16.65 -7.27
CA ALA A 26 24.71 17.60 -6.22
C ALA A 26 23.47 18.33 -5.67
N ALA A 27 22.49 18.63 -6.52
CA ALA A 27 21.21 19.19 -6.10
C ALA A 27 20.37 18.19 -5.30
N THR A 28 20.30 16.94 -5.75
CA THR A 28 19.62 15.83 -5.04
C THR A 28 20.22 15.62 -3.65
N ASP A 29 21.56 15.52 -3.56
CA ASP A 29 22.26 15.34 -2.28
C ASP A 29 22.02 16.50 -1.31
N LYS A 30 21.88 17.73 -1.83
CA LYS A 30 21.57 18.89 -1.01
C LYS A 30 20.13 18.84 -0.46
N ILE A 31 19.16 18.38 -1.25
CA ILE A 31 17.78 18.21 -0.82
C ILE A 31 17.71 17.12 0.25
N GLU A 32 18.35 15.98 0.04
CA GLU A 32 18.37 14.89 1.03
C GLU A 32 19.03 15.30 2.35
N LYS A 33 20.09 16.13 2.31
CA LYS A 33 20.70 16.69 3.52
C LYS A 33 19.78 17.65 4.28
N SER A 34 18.93 18.38 3.56
CA SER A 34 18.05 19.39 4.17
C SER A 34 16.72 18.80 4.68
N PHE A 35 16.19 17.80 4.00
CA PHE A 35 14.84 17.26 4.24
C PHE A 35 14.82 15.78 4.66
N GLY A 36 15.97 15.13 4.71
CA GLY A 36 16.11 13.72 5.07
C GLY A 36 16.26 12.81 3.85
N LYS A 37 16.85 11.64 4.08
CA LYS A 37 17.09 10.62 3.06
C LYS A 37 15.76 10.10 2.51
N GLY A 38 15.64 10.04 1.19
CA GLY A 38 14.40 9.61 0.51
C GLY A 38 13.38 10.72 0.27
N SER A 39 13.71 11.99 0.58
CA SER A 39 12.85 13.14 0.29
C SER A 39 12.72 13.45 -1.21
N ILE A 40 13.64 12.95 -2.02
CA ILE A 40 13.62 13.00 -3.47
C ILE A 40 14.10 11.66 -4.03
N MET A 41 13.41 11.16 -5.05
CA MET A 41 13.82 9.95 -5.77
C MET A 41 13.69 10.16 -7.28
N LYS A 42 14.49 9.46 -8.05
CA LYS A 42 14.32 9.45 -9.51
C LYS A 42 13.20 8.48 -9.87
N LEU A 43 12.41 8.83 -10.87
CA LEU A 43 11.29 8.01 -11.33
C LEU A 43 11.72 6.61 -11.85
N GLY A 44 12.98 6.41 -12.17
CA GLY A 44 13.57 5.13 -12.62
C GLY A 44 14.36 4.39 -11.55
N ASP A 45 14.50 4.95 -10.35
CA ASP A 45 15.08 4.20 -9.25
C ASP A 45 14.02 3.23 -8.75
N GLU A 46 14.16 1.96 -9.09
CA GLU A 46 13.38 0.84 -8.56
C GLU A 46 13.71 0.60 -7.07
N SER A 47 13.49 1.59 -6.23
CA SER A 47 13.25 1.30 -4.84
C SER A 47 11.83 0.74 -4.77
N VAL A 48 11.69 -0.56 -4.94
CA VAL A 48 10.48 -1.27 -4.53
C VAL A 48 10.34 -0.97 -3.03
N GLU A 49 9.61 0.08 -2.69
CA GLU A 49 9.20 0.29 -1.30
C GLU A 49 8.52 -1.01 -0.90
N ASN A 50 9.12 -1.70 0.06
CA ASN A 50 8.54 -2.93 0.61
C ASN A 50 7.31 -2.52 1.42
N VAL A 51 6.18 -2.37 0.72
CA VAL A 51 4.92 -1.94 1.32
C VAL A 51 4.40 -3.10 2.15
N GLU A 52 4.30 -2.92 3.46
CA GLU A 52 3.62 -3.89 4.30
C GLU A 52 2.16 -4.02 3.86
N VAL A 53 1.70 -5.25 3.69
CA VAL A 53 0.36 -5.55 3.20
C VAL A 53 -0.39 -6.50 4.13
N ILE A 54 -1.71 -6.46 4.03
CA ILE A 54 -2.60 -7.47 4.59
C ILE A 54 -3.13 -8.27 3.40
N PRO A 55 -2.94 -9.60 3.35
CA PRO A 55 -3.48 -10.42 2.29
C PRO A 55 -4.99 -10.24 2.15
N THR A 56 -5.51 -10.34 0.93
CA THR A 56 -6.96 -10.17 0.68
C THR A 56 -7.78 -11.43 0.98
N GLY A 57 -7.12 -12.56 1.27
CA GLY A 57 -7.75 -13.88 1.34
C GLY A 57 -7.93 -14.53 -0.03
N SER A 58 -7.62 -13.83 -1.12
CA SER A 58 -7.70 -14.34 -2.49
C SER A 58 -6.35 -14.22 -3.18
N ILE A 59 -5.78 -15.35 -3.61
CA ILE A 59 -4.49 -15.39 -4.34
C ILE A 59 -4.57 -14.58 -5.64
N GLY A 60 -5.68 -14.70 -6.36
CA GLY A 60 -5.88 -13.96 -7.61
C GLY A 60 -5.95 -12.45 -7.40
N LEU A 61 -6.62 -11.98 -6.35
CA LEU A 61 -6.69 -10.56 -6.04
C LEU A 61 -5.35 -10.02 -5.53
N ASN A 62 -4.62 -10.79 -4.71
CA ASN A 62 -3.28 -10.45 -4.27
C ASN A 62 -2.33 -10.22 -5.45
N ALA A 63 -2.38 -11.11 -6.44
CA ALA A 63 -1.59 -10.98 -7.67
C ALA A 63 -2.02 -9.76 -8.50
N ALA A 64 -3.32 -9.53 -8.63
CA ALA A 64 -3.86 -8.39 -9.40
C ALA A 64 -3.52 -7.03 -8.78
N LEU A 65 -3.40 -6.93 -7.46
CA LEU A 65 -2.99 -5.73 -6.75
C LEU A 65 -1.48 -5.43 -6.92
N GLY A 66 -0.68 -6.37 -7.37
CA GLY A 66 0.75 -6.21 -7.64
C GLY A 66 1.63 -6.19 -6.39
N VAL A 67 1.13 -5.72 -5.26
CA VAL A 67 1.87 -5.65 -3.97
C VAL A 67 1.56 -6.84 -3.03
N GLY A 68 0.70 -7.75 -3.44
CA GLY A 68 0.40 -8.98 -2.69
C GLY A 68 -0.71 -8.86 -1.65
N GLY A 69 -1.41 -7.72 -1.57
CA GLY A 69 -2.50 -7.51 -0.62
C GLY A 69 -2.93 -6.06 -0.50
N TYR A 70 -3.69 -5.76 0.54
CA TYR A 70 -4.07 -4.40 0.88
C TYR A 70 -2.91 -3.68 1.56
N PRO A 71 -2.45 -2.53 1.04
CA PRO A 71 -1.36 -1.77 1.65
C PRO A 71 -1.76 -1.23 3.03
N ARG A 72 -0.90 -1.46 4.05
CA ARG A 72 -1.13 -0.98 5.40
C ARG A 72 -0.98 0.55 5.47
N GLY A 73 -1.76 1.16 6.35
CA GLY A 73 -1.72 2.62 6.54
C GLY A 73 -2.35 3.43 5.40
N ARG A 74 -3.11 2.78 4.51
CA ARG A 74 -3.84 3.43 3.41
C ARG A 74 -5.34 3.26 3.60
N ILE A 75 -6.10 4.22 3.07
CA ILE A 75 -7.56 4.10 2.93
C ILE A 75 -7.83 3.31 1.65
N ILE A 76 -8.64 2.27 1.78
CA ILE A 76 -9.01 1.40 0.66
C ILE A 76 -10.51 1.47 0.48
N GLU A 77 -10.94 1.92 -0.67
CA GLU A 77 -12.34 1.97 -1.06
C GLU A 77 -12.69 0.73 -1.88
N ILE A 78 -13.75 0.02 -1.46
CA ILE A 78 -14.29 -1.13 -2.19
C ILE A 78 -15.71 -0.79 -2.61
N TYR A 79 -15.95 -0.66 -3.90
CA TYR A 79 -17.24 -0.32 -4.46
C TYR A 79 -17.70 -1.34 -5.51
N GLY A 80 -18.99 -1.39 -5.75
CA GLY A 80 -19.60 -2.31 -6.72
C GLY A 80 -21.09 -2.47 -6.45
N PRO A 81 -21.81 -3.19 -7.32
CA PRO A 81 -23.23 -3.42 -7.16
C PRO A 81 -23.54 -4.20 -5.89
N GLU A 82 -24.80 -4.20 -5.52
CA GLU A 82 -25.31 -5.02 -4.40
C GLU A 82 -24.99 -6.49 -4.64
N SER A 83 -24.73 -7.23 -3.56
CA SER A 83 -24.38 -8.67 -3.59
C SER A 83 -23.10 -9.02 -4.37
N SER A 84 -22.22 -8.05 -4.66
CA SER A 84 -20.97 -8.27 -5.39
C SER A 84 -19.81 -8.83 -4.54
N GLY A 85 -20.03 -9.07 -3.25
CA GLY A 85 -19.01 -9.62 -2.35
C GLY A 85 -18.14 -8.59 -1.64
N LYS A 86 -18.49 -7.30 -1.64
CA LYS A 86 -17.74 -6.23 -0.94
C LYS A 86 -17.52 -6.56 0.54
N THR A 87 -18.59 -6.90 1.24
CA THR A 87 -18.55 -7.29 2.66
C THR A 87 -17.71 -8.55 2.88
N THR A 88 -17.80 -9.51 1.97
CA THR A 88 -16.99 -10.74 2.02
C THR A 88 -15.50 -10.43 1.94
N LEU A 89 -15.08 -9.52 1.05
CA LEU A 89 -13.69 -9.07 0.96
C LEU A 89 -13.24 -8.36 2.25
N ALA A 90 -14.10 -7.53 2.84
CA ALA A 90 -13.80 -6.87 4.11
C ALA A 90 -13.63 -7.88 5.25
N ILE A 91 -14.51 -8.88 5.34
CA ILE A 91 -14.42 -9.94 6.35
C ILE A 91 -13.13 -10.77 6.18
N HIS A 92 -12.75 -11.11 4.94
CA HIS A 92 -11.47 -11.78 4.69
C HIS A 92 -10.27 -10.92 5.11
N ALA A 93 -10.30 -9.61 4.85
CA ALA A 93 -9.24 -8.71 5.30
C ALA A 93 -9.10 -8.67 6.82
N ILE A 94 -10.22 -8.74 7.56
CA ILE A 94 -10.23 -8.87 9.02
C ILE A 94 -9.56 -10.18 9.44
N ALA A 95 -9.98 -11.30 8.86
CA ALA A 95 -9.43 -12.61 9.18
C ALA A 95 -7.90 -12.66 8.94
N GLU A 96 -7.43 -12.15 7.82
CA GLU A 96 -6.00 -12.11 7.51
C GLU A 96 -5.22 -11.16 8.42
N ALA A 97 -5.82 -10.02 8.80
CA ALA A 97 -5.21 -9.11 9.77
C ALA A 97 -5.06 -9.75 11.16
N GLN A 98 -6.09 -10.47 11.62
CA GLN A 98 -6.06 -11.17 12.90
C GLN A 98 -5.03 -12.31 12.89
N LYS A 99 -4.93 -13.08 11.80
CA LYS A 99 -3.87 -14.10 11.61
C LYS A 99 -2.46 -13.51 11.72
N ALA A 100 -2.28 -12.27 11.27
CA ALA A 100 -1.02 -11.55 11.42
C ALA A 100 -0.82 -10.94 12.82
N GLY A 101 -1.70 -11.23 13.78
CA GLY A 101 -1.66 -10.71 15.15
C GLY A 101 -2.15 -9.27 15.29
N GLY A 102 -2.86 -8.74 14.29
CA GLY A 102 -3.52 -7.44 14.32
C GLY A 102 -4.87 -7.47 15.02
N ILE A 103 -5.35 -6.28 15.39
CA ILE A 103 -6.69 -6.05 15.92
C ILE A 103 -7.51 -5.37 14.84
N ALA A 104 -8.74 -5.81 14.64
CA ALA A 104 -9.65 -5.23 13.67
C ALA A 104 -10.92 -4.69 14.36
N ALA A 105 -11.45 -3.59 13.86
CA ALA A 105 -12.75 -3.07 14.22
C ALA A 105 -13.64 -3.05 12.98
N PHE A 106 -14.91 -3.37 13.14
CA PHE A 106 -15.88 -3.37 12.07
C PHE A 106 -17.03 -2.43 12.44
N ILE A 107 -17.28 -1.45 11.58
CA ILE A 107 -18.40 -0.52 11.73
C ILE A 107 -19.45 -0.92 10.71
N ASP A 108 -20.58 -1.41 11.18
CA ASP A 108 -21.68 -1.91 10.36
C ASP A 108 -22.86 -0.94 10.36
N ALA A 109 -22.90 -0.04 9.39
CA ALA A 109 -23.99 0.93 9.24
C ALA A 109 -25.26 0.32 8.64
N GLU A 110 -25.15 -0.80 7.92
CA GLU A 110 -26.26 -1.46 7.23
C GLU A 110 -26.85 -2.62 8.02
N HIS A 111 -26.25 -2.99 9.16
CA HIS A 111 -26.61 -4.17 9.96
C HIS A 111 -26.59 -5.49 9.16
N ALA A 112 -25.64 -5.56 8.21
CA ALA A 112 -25.49 -6.70 7.30
C ALA A 112 -24.39 -7.69 7.72
N PHE A 113 -23.73 -7.45 8.87
CA PHE A 113 -22.65 -8.30 9.35
C PHE A 113 -23.18 -9.60 9.95
N ASP A 114 -22.89 -10.71 9.32
CA ASP A 114 -23.19 -12.05 9.83
C ASP A 114 -21.98 -12.62 10.57
N ARG A 115 -22.05 -12.64 11.90
CA ARG A 115 -20.99 -13.18 12.77
C ARG A 115 -20.72 -14.66 12.54
N PHE A 116 -21.74 -15.46 12.20
CA PHE A 116 -21.56 -16.89 11.95
C PHE A 116 -20.82 -17.13 10.62
N TYR A 117 -21.13 -16.33 9.63
CA TYR A 117 -20.43 -16.37 8.36
C TYR A 117 -18.98 -15.88 8.53
N ALA A 118 -18.75 -14.78 9.26
CA ALA A 118 -17.43 -14.25 9.56
C ALA A 118 -16.54 -15.29 10.29
N ALA A 119 -17.10 -15.97 11.30
CA ALA A 119 -16.39 -17.05 12.00
C ALA A 119 -16.01 -18.21 11.07
N LYS A 120 -16.86 -18.59 10.12
CA LYS A 120 -16.54 -19.61 9.11
C LYS A 120 -15.42 -19.16 8.16
N LEU A 121 -15.27 -17.87 7.91
CA LEU A 121 -14.18 -17.29 7.12
C LEU A 121 -12.87 -17.13 7.91
N GLY A 122 -12.88 -17.51 9.20
CA GLY A 122 -11.72 -17.50 10.06
C GLY A 122 -11.52 -16.23 10.88
N VAL A 123 -12.57 -15.45 11.02
CA VAL A 123 -12.56 -14.28 11.91
C VAL A 123 -12.78 -14.73 13.35
N ASP A 124 -11.90 -14.27 14.24
CA ASP A 124 -12.13 -14.38 15.69
C ASP A 124 -13.06 -13.25 16.11
N ILE A 125 -14.32 -13.62 16.40
CA ILE A 125 -15.38 -12.68 16.76
C ILE A 125 -15.25 -12.13 18.18
N ASP A 126 -14.51 -12.79 19.05
CA ASP A 126 -14.35 -12.36 20.44
C ASP A 126 -13.38 -11.18 20.59
N ILE A 127 -12.54 -10.94 19.59
CA ILE A 127 -11.58 -9.84 19.53
C ILE A 127 -11.93 -8.76 18.50
N ILE A 128 -13.10 -8.83 17.89
CA ILE A 128 -13.65 -7.72 17.11
C ILE A 128 -14.37 -6.76 18.05
N PHE A 129 -14.12 -5.48 17.91
CA PHE A 129 -14.90 -4.45 18.56
C PHE A 129 -16.16 -4.16 17.72
N PRO A 130 -17.34 -4.69 18.09
CA PRO A 130 -18.60 -4.28 17.49
C PRO A 130 -19.03 -2.96 18.13
N ASP A 131 -19.59 -2.08 17.30
CA ASP A 131 -20.26 -0.85 17.74
C ASP A 131 -19.37 0.26 18.35
N ILE A 132 -18.75 1.01 17.49
CA ILE A 132 -18.73 2.44 17.73
C ILE A 132 -20.01 2.97 17.08
N ARG A 133 -21.06 3.28 17.88
CA ARG A 133 -22.19 4.06 17.41
C ARG A 133 -21.71 5.42 16.94
N LEU A 134 -21.28 5.49 15.68
CA LEU A 134 -21.17 6.76 15.00
C LEU A 134 -22.51 7.02 14.32
N GLU A 135 -23.28 7.90 14.89
CA GLU A 135 -24.53 8.43 14.37
C GLU A 135 -24.32 9.35 13.15
N LEU A 136 -23.37 9.04 12.28
CA LEU A 136 -23.16 9.74 11.01
C LEU A 136 -22.64 8.82 9.92
N ALA A 137 -23.53 8.57 8.97
CA ALA A 137 -23.27 8.38 7.52
C ALA A 137 -22.28 7.31 7.07
N VAL A 138 -22.87 6.23 6.52
CA VAL A 138 -22.46 5.67 5.23
C VAL A 138 -20.95 5.55 5.04
N ASN A 139 -20.40 4.41 5.44
CA ASN A 139 -19.30 3.73 4.76
C ASN A 139 -18.60 2.76 5.72
N PHE A 140 -18.24 1.60 5.22
CA PHE A 140 -17.39 0.63 5.89
C PHE A 140 -16.05 1.28 6.26
N PHE A 141 -15.75 1.41 7.56
CA PHE A 141 -14.42 1.76 8.02
C PHE A 141 -13.76 0.53 8.64
N LEU A 142 -12.71 0.02 7.99
CA LEU A 142 -11.84 -0.98 8.56
C LEU A 142 -10.62 -0.28 9.17
N PHE A 143 -10.49 -0.32 10.50
CA PHE A 143 -9.32 0.23 11.18
C PHE A 143 -8.38 -0.90 11.58
N PHE A 144 -7.19 -0.95 10.98
CA PHE A 144 -6.15 -1.90 11.35
C PHE A 144 -5.09 -1.20 12.21
N ARG A 145 -5.03 -1.57 13.48
CA ARG A 145 -3.94 -1.16 14.36
C ARG A 145 -2.89 -2.28 14.40
N GLY A 146 -1.65 -1.95 14.06
CA GLY A 146 -0.50 -2.86 14.21
C GLY A 146 -0.24 -3.21 15.69
N LYS A 147 0.46 -4.32 15.90
CA LYS A 147 0.88 -4.82 17.21
C LYS A 147 1.39 -3.66 18.08
N ILE A 148 0.75 -3.42 19.23
CA ILE A 148 1.30 -2.55 20.26
C ILE A 148 2.51 -3.32 20.80
N HIS A 149 3.71 -2.85 20.49
CA HIS A 149 4.91 -3.33 21.15
C HIS A 149 4.88 -2.79 22.58
N THR A 150 4.29 -3.54 23.50
CA THR A 150 4.47 -3.30 24.92
C THR A 150 5.87 -3.80 25.26
N ASP A 151 6.83 -2.88 25.29
CA ASP A 151 8.15 -3.11 25.89
C ASP A 151 7.92 -3.40 27.39
N PRO A 152 8.23 -4.60 27.90
CA PRO A 152 8.14 -4.86 29.33
C PRO A 152 9.40 -4.25 29.96
N ARG A 153 9.27 -3.05 30.52
CA ARG A 153 10.23 -2.57 31.53
C ARG A 153 9.70 -2.88 32.91
#